data_17eb778d6163d687814a396a0862ba90
#
_entry.id   17eb778d6163d687814a396a0862ba90
#
_cell.length_a   1.000
_cell.length_b   1.000
_cell.length_c   1.000
_cell.angle_alpha   90.00
_cell.angle_beta   90.00
_cell.angle_gamma   90.00
#
_symmetry.space_group_name_H-M   'P 1'
#
loop_
_entity.id
_entity.type
_entity.pdbx_description
1 polymer ?
#
loop_
_entity_poly.entity_id
_entity_poly.type
_entity_poly.pdbx_seq_one_letter_code
_entity_poly.pdbx_strand_id
1 'polypeptide(L)'
;MNFSISGAFGVALLALETAEGPSRFHGFTGQGEESPALSPEVQRNIAFYQRGPQLLLEGYDPAPVPRRKTVGVPFALMIHKFFPMANAFFRHLGYNVLLSPPTNEEIIRLSQQTAQAETCYPVKLIHGHMAWLAEQGGDYIFLPSIHTMKHETSRVEHNYGCVYMQTAPRLAARALRLEERGITLLNPVFDLDFGQEAMASAMLGLGKQLGIPKVRCLPDLMSGAQAVRRHTAAVEKQGRDLLASLGPEDKMLVLITRNYGLSDPVLNMGIPRLLLERGYKVLTLSHLPAHDLDLSADHPNLYWPFGQHILSGAKLVAHHPNLYAVYLTNHGCGPDTTLSYLFRQEMGEKPYLHIEVDEHFSPVGVITRIEAFLQSLESRPVRP
;
A
#
# COMPACT_ATOMS: atom_id res chain seq x y z
N MET A 1 -25.62 14.39 1.30
CA MET A 1 -25.81 13.87 2.67
C MET A 1 -24.75 12.83 2.93
N ASN A 2 -24.00 12.98 3.99
CA ASN A 2 -22.89 12.06 4.31
C ASN A 2 -23.50 10.76 4.86
N PHE A 3 -23.37 9.65 4.17
CA PHE A 3 -24.00 8.35 4.53
C PHE A 3 -23.56 7.81 5.91
N SER A 4 -22.40 8.24 6.43
CA SER A 4 -21.96 7.90 7.78
C SER A 4 -22.76 8.57 8.89
N ILE A 5 -23.46 9.66 8.60
CA ILE A 5 -24.28 10.41 9.55
C ILE A 5 -25.73 9.87 9.56
N SER A 6 -26.21 9.29 8.46
CA SER A 6 -27.60 8.84 8.35
C SER A 6 -27.95 7.66 9.27
N GLY A 7 -27.00 6.72 9.48
CA GLY A 7 -27.19 5.62 10.44
C GLY A 7 -27.24 6.11 11.89
N ALA A 8 -26.31 6.98 12.28
CA ALA A 8 -26.29 7.58 13.62
C ALA A 8 -27.52 8.49 13.86
N PHE A 9 -27.97 9.20 12.82
CA PHE A 9 -29.17 10.04 12.89
C PHE A 9 -30.45 9.20 13.02
N GLY A 10 -30.55 8.07 12.31
CA GLY A 10 -31.65 7.13 12.43
C GLY A 10 -31.76 6.50 13.83
N VAL A 11 -30.63 6.10 14.42
CA VAL A 11 -30.60 5.57 15.79
C VAL A 11 -30.97 6.66 16.82
N ALA A 12 -30.50 7.89 16.62
CA ALA A 12 -30.85 9.01 17.50
C ALA A 12 -32.34 9.36 17.42
N LEU A 13 -32.95 9.31 16.23
CA LEU A 13 -34.41 9.50 16.05
C LEU A 13 -35.22 8.41 16.74
N LEU A 14 -34.84 7.14 16.57
CA LEU A 14 -35.47 6.00 17.24
C LEU A 14 -35.37 6.10 18.76
N ALA A 15 -34.22 6.53 19.28
CA ALA A 15 -34.02 6.75 20.70
C ALA A 15 -34.89 7.92 21.25
N LEU A 16 -35.11 8.95 20.45
CA LEU A 16 -36.00 10.06 20.80
C LEU A 16 -37.48 9.64 20.76
N GLU A 17 -37.88 8.80 19.82
CA GLU A 17 -39.26 8.27 19.73
C GLU A 17 -39.62 7.32 20.89
N THR A 18 -38.60 6.65 21.46
CA THR A 18 -38.78 5.72 22.57
C THR A 18 -38.58 6.35 23.97
N ALA A 19 -38.17 7.62 24.01
CA ALA A 19 -37.93 8.33 25.27
C ALA A 19 -39.23 8.82 25.92
N GLU A 20 -39.54 8.36 27.12
CA GLU A 20 -40.70 8.79 27.94
C GLU A 20 -40.49 10.13 28.65
N GLY A 21 -39.92 11.15 27.98
CA GLY A 21 -39.71 12.47 28.58
C GLY A 21 -38.61 13.29 27.91
N PRO A 22 -38.36 14.53 28.31
CA PRO A 22 -37.31 15.36 27.74
C PRO A 22 -35.93 14.73 27.99
N SER A 23 -35.41 14.08 26.99
CA SER A 23 -34.06 13.47 27.03
C SER A 23 -33.04 14.41 26.37
N ARG A 24 -31.95 14.71 27.09
CA ARG A 24 -30.78 15.34 26.51
C ARG A 24 -29.83 14.26 26.04
N PHE A 25 -29.50 14.25 24.74
CA PHE A 25 -28.39 13.45 24.26
C PHE A 25 -27.08 14.05 24.82
N HIS A 26 -26.49 13.38 25.78
CA HIS A 26 -25.22 13.80 26.39
C HIS A 26 -24.00 13.38 25.59
N GLY A 27 -24.18 12.97 24.34
CA GLY A 27 -23.14 12.33 23.55
C GLY A 27 -22.83 10.91 24.05
N PHE A 28 -22.03 10.18 23.32
CA PHE A 28 -21.33 9.05 23.90
C PHE A 28 -20.27 9.62 24.84
N THR A 29 -20.62 9.84 26.11
CA THR A 29 -19.61 9.82 27.14
C THR A 29 -19.15 8.37 27.24
N GLY A 30 -18.37 7.93 26.27
CA GLY A 30 -17.37 6.94 26.54
C GLY A 30 -16.47 7.59 27.59
N GLN A 31 -16.85 7.45 28.87
CA GLN A 31 -15.82 7.38 29.90
C GLN A 31 -14.95 6.28 29.36
N GLY A 32 -13.74 6.67 28.90
CA GLY A 32 -12.78 5.72 28.42
C GLY A 32 -12.60 4.68 29.52
N GLU A 33 -13.22 3.53 29.35
CA GLU A 33 -12.57 2.34 29.80
C GLU A 33 -11.20 2.43 29.12
N GLU A 34 -10.17 2.71 29.91
CA GLU A 34 -8.80 2.64 29.45
C GLU A 34 -8.71 1.29 28.74
N SER A 35 -8.53 1.32 27.43
CA SER A 35 -8.48 0.08 26.65
C SER A 35 -7.50 -0.84 27.38
N PRO A 36 -7.90 -2.05 27.76
CA PRO A 36 -7.07 -2.89 28.62
C PRO A 36 -5.68 -2.97 28.00
N ALA A 37 -4.65 -2.81 28.82
CA ALA A 37 -3.26 -2.79 28.35
C ALA A 37 -3.01 -4.00 27.47
N LEU A 38 -2.56 -3.77 26.23
CA LEU A 38 -2.31 -4.85 25.27
C LEU A 38 -1.34 -5.86 25.86
N SER A 39 -1.62 -7.14 25.70
CA SER A 39 -0.73 -8.21 26.19
C SER A 39 0.67 -8.07 25.60
N PRO A 40 1.72 -8.54 26.28
CA PRO A 40 3.08 -8.51 25.75
C PRO A 40 3.24 -9.23 24.40
N GLU A 41 2.42 -10.22 24.13
CA GLU A 41 2.38 -10.94 22.85
C GLU A 41 1.82 -10.05 21.73
N VAL A 42 0.69 -9.41 21.96
CA VAL A 42 0.09 -8.46 21.02
C VAL A 42 1.04 -7.32 20.73
N GLN A 43 1.71 -6.76 21.74
CA GLN A 43 2.72 -5.73 21.54
C GLN A 43 3.88 -6.20 20.66
N ARG A 44 4.38 -7.43 20.83
CA ARG A 44 5.42 -8.02 19.96
C ARG A 44 4.93 -8.18 18.53
N ASN A 45 3.69 -8.63 18.33
CA ASN A 45 3.10 -8.81 17.00
C ASN A 45 2.92 -7.45 16.29
N ILE A 46 2.50 -6.41 17.01
CA ILE A 46 2.43 -5.03 16.49
C ILE A 46 3.83 -4.52 16.11
N ALA A 47 4.81 -4.70 16.98
CA ALA A 47 6.18 -4.27 16.70
C ALA A 47 6.78 -5.01 15.49
N PHE A 48 6.50 -6.30 15.36
CA PHE A 48 6.87 -7.08 14.16
C PHE A 48 6.27 -6.49 12.89
N TYR A 49 4.97 -6.23 12.88
CA TYR A 49 4.28 -5.68 11.72
C TYR A 49 4.82 -4.28 11.35
N GLN A 50 5.05 -3.43 12.33
CA GLN A 50 5.57 -2.07 12.13
C GLN A 50 7.00 -2.03 11.59
N ARG A 51 7.77 -3.10 11.76
CA ARG A 51 9.15 -3.15 11.28
C ARG A 51 9.28 -3.04 9.76
N GLY A 52 8.34 -3.58 8.99
CA GLY A 52 8.33 -3.45 7.53
C GLY A 52 8.29 -1.99 7.05
N PRO A 53 7.30 -1.18 7.47
CA PRO A 53 7.28 0.26 7.22
C PRO A 53 8.52 1.01 7.74
N GLN A 54 9.06 0.64 8.89
CA GLN A 54 10.30 1.24 9.42
C GLN A 54 11.52 0.95 8.53
N LEU A 55 11.64 -0.27 8.04
CA LEU A 55 12.70 -0.66 7.10
C LEU A 55 12.59 0.10 5.76
N LEU A 56 11.37 0.39 5.31
CA LEU A 56 11.14 1.18 4.10
C LEU A 56 11.70 2.60 4.23
N LEU A 57 11.63 3.17 5.44
CA LEU A 57 12.09 4.52 5.76
C LEU A 57 13.51 4.55 6.37
N GLU A 58 14.22 3.44 6.37
CA GLU A 58 15.59 3.38 6.93
C GLU A 58 16.52 4.39 6.25
N GLY A 59 17.22 5.17 7.05
CA GLY A 59 18.11 6.22 6.57
C GLY A 59 17.43 7.46 6.00
N TYR A 60 16.10 7.56 6.09
CA TYR A 60 15.38 8.79 5.77
C TYR A 60 15.44 9.77 6.94
N ASP A 61 15.83 11.02 6.61
CA ASP A 61 15.80 12.15 7.54
C ASP A 61 15.02 13.29 6.88
N PRO A 62 13.90 13.74 7.43
CA PRO A 62 13.10 14.83 6.85
C PRO A 62 13.75 16.21 6.99
N ALA A 63 14.79 16.37 7.83
CA ALA A 63 15.40 17.65 8.09
C ALA A 63 16.09 18.22 6.83
N PRO A 64 15.70 19.41 6.36
CA PRO A 64 16.30 19.99 5.18
C PRO A 64 17.70 20.56 5.48
N VAL A 65 18.64 20.29 4.60
CA VAL A 65 19.94 20.96 4.62
C VAL A 65 19.80 22.30 3.89
N PRO A 66 20.14 23.44 4.51
CA PRO A 66 20.03 24.77 3.89
C PRO A 66 20.75 24.86 2.54
N ARG A 67 20.17 25.63 1.61
CA ARG A 67 20.68 25.88 0.25
C ARG A 67 20.68 24.68 -0.70
N ARG A 68 20.26 23.49 -0.27
CA ARG A 68 20.04 22.38 -1.19
C ARG A 68 18.64 22.45 -1.79
N LYS A 69 18.52 22.15 -3.07
CA LYS A 69 17.22 21.96 -3.73
C LYS A 69 16.48 20.76 -3.15
N THR A 70 15.17 20.84 -3.13
CA THR A 70 14.30 19.82 -2.54
C THR A 70 13.56 19.03 -3.59
N VAL A 71 13.62 17.70 -3.48
CA VAL A 71 12.83 16.75 -4.26
C VAL A 71 11.73 16.20 -3.37
N GLY A 72 10.48 16.58 -3.67
CA GLY A 72 9.29 15.99 -3.08
C GLY A 72 9.03 14.58 -3.64
N VAL A 73 8.73 13.63 -2.78
CA VAL A 73 8.40 12.26 -3.15
C VAL A 73 7.00 11.93 -2.64
N PRO A 74 6.00 11.75 -3.50
CA PRO A 74 4.65 11.37 -3.07
C PRO A 74 4.67 9.97 -2.46
N PHE A 75 4.24 9.82 -1.22
CA PHE A 75 4.17 8.50 -0.57
C PHE A 75 2.94 7.73 -1.06
N ALA A 76 2.96 7.37 -2.33
CA ALA A 76 1.86 6.73 -3.05
C ALA A 76 2.37 5.69 -4.04
N LEU A 77 1.51 4.76 -4.44
CA LEU A 77 1.76 3.69 -5.41
C LEU A 77 3.11 2.98 -5.16
N MET A 78 3.96 2.94 -6.19
CA MET A 78 5.23 2.22 -6.17
C MET A 78 6.32 2.85 -5.30
N ILE A 79 6.09 4.05 -4.80
CA ILE A 79 7.01 4.64 -3.81
C ILE A 79 7.06 3.78 -2.54
N HIS A 80 5.97 3.09 -2.18
CA HIS A 80 5.95 2.09 -1.11
C HIS A 80 6.90 0.88 -1.35
N LYS A 81 7.53 0.79 -2.50
CA LYS A 81 8.60 -0.17 -2.81
C LYS A 81 9.91 0.53 -3.15
N PHE A 82 9.86 1.64 -3.90
CA PHE A 82 11.05 2.28 -4.45
C PHE A 82 11.57 3.47 -3.63
N PHE A 83 10.93 3.80 -2.50
CA PHE A 83 11.40 4.90 -1.66
C PHE A 83 12.86 4.77 -1.22
N PRO A 84 13.37 3.59 -0.79
CA PRO A 84 14.79 3.46 -0.44
C PRO A 84 15.73 3.85 -1.58
N MET A 85 15.37 3.51 -2.83
CA MET A 85 16.13 3.91 -4.02
C MET A 85 16.09 5.42 -4.23
N ALA A 86 14.90 6.02 -4.20
CA ALA A 86 14.71 7.45 -4.41
C ALA A 86 15.46 8.25 -3.34
N ASN A 87 15.34 7.87 -2.07
CA ASN A 87 16.00 8.53 -0.96
C ASN A 87 17.52 8.46 -1.10
N ALA A 88 18.10 7.27 -1.34
CA ALA A 88 19.53 7.10 -1.51
C ALA A 88 20.04 7.91 -2.71
N PHE A 89 19.38 7.80 -3.86
CA PHE A 89 19.80 8.48 -5.10
C PHE A 89 19.84 10.00 -4.94
N PHE A 90 18.73 10.61 -4.51
CA PHE A 90 18.68 12.07 -4.44
C PHE A 90 19.56 12.64 -3.31
N ARG A 91 19.65 11.95 -2.17
CA ARG A 91 20.54 12.41 -1.09
C ARG A 91 22.02 12.38 -1.45
N HIS A 92 22.47 11.32 -2.09
CA HIS A 92 23.85 11.24 -2.55
C HIS A 92 24.16 12.30 -3.61
N LEU A 93 23.20 12.63 -4.47
CA LEU A 93 23.32 13.73 -5.42
C LEU A 93 23.28 15.12 -4.78
N GLY A 94 23.05 15.21 -3.47
CA GLY A 94 23.08 16.46 -2.72
C GLY A 94 21.76 17.21 -2.67
N TYR A 95 20.63 16.54 -2.89
CA TYR A 95 19.29 17.09 -2.72
C TYR A 95 18.73 16.83 -1.33
N ASN A 96 17.83 17.68 -0.87
CA ASN A 96 16.90 17.35 0.19
C ASN A 96 15.83 16.41 -0.38
N VAL A 97 15.41 15.43 0.40
CA VAL A 97 14.28 14.55 0.07
C VAL A 97 13.15 14.84 1.04
N LEU A 98 12.00 15.24 0.53
CA LEU A 98 10.78 15.46 1.30
C LEU A 98 9.75 14.40 0.90
N LEU A 99 9.51 13.44 1.77
CA LEU A 99 8.42 12.46 1.60
C LEU A 99 7.12 13.10 2.07
N SER A 100 6.04 12.98 1.29
CA SER A 100 4.72 13.36 1.79
C SER A 100 4.31 12.45 2.97
N PRO A 101 3.48 12.93 3.92
CA PRO A 101 3.04 12.09 5.02
C PRO A 101 2.27 10.86 4.52
N PRO A 102 2.10 9.80 5.33
CA PRO A 102 1.13 8.76 5.05
C PRO A 102 -0.25 9.36 4.76
N THR A 103 -1.05 8.69 3.96
CA THR A 103 -2.40 9.17 3.63
C THR A 103 -3.19 9.48 4.89
N ASN A 104 -3.75 10.67 4.93
CA ASN A 104 -4.53 11.22 6.05
C ASN A 104 -5.68 12.07 5.51
N GLU A 105 -6.48 12.66 6.39
CA GLU A 105 -7.63 13.47 6.01
C GLU A 105 -7.27 14.67 5.11
N GLU A 106 -6.12 15.30 5.31
CA GLU A 106 -5.65 16.40 4.48
C GLU A 106 -5.31 15.93 3.06
N ILE A 107 -4.57 14.83 2.93
CA ILE A 107 -4.26 14.21 1.63
C ILE A 107 -5.54 13.81 0.91
N ILE A 108 -6.51 13.21 1.61
CA ILE A 108 -7.81 12.83 1.04
C ILE A 108 -8.56 14.08 0.53
N ARG A 109 -8.64 15.12 1.35
CA ARG A 109 -9.28 16.39 0.97
C ARG A 109 -8.63 17.01 -0.27
N LEU A 110 -7.30 17.08 -0.30
CA LEU A 110 -6.55 17.58 -1.46
C LEU A 110 -6.77 16.70 -2.70
N SER A 111 -6.86 15.38 -2.53
CA SER A 111 -7.18 14.46 -3.62
C SER A 111 -8.54 14.75 -4.25
N GLN A 112 -9.57 14.92 -3.42
CA GLN A 112 -10.93 15.22 -3.86
C GLN A 112 -11.03 16.57 -4.59
N GLN A 113 -10.24 17.54 -4.18
CA GLN A 113 -10.22 18.88 -4.80
C GLN A 113 -9.47 18.92 -6.13
N THR A 114 -8.51 18.04 -6.35
CA THR A 114 -7.57 18.12 -7.48
C THR A 114 -7.73 16.99 -8.50
N ALA A 115 -8.32 15.86 -8.13
CA ALA A 115 -8.62 14.79 -9.09
C ALA A 115 -9.72 15.24 -10.06
N GLN A 116 -9.40 15.23 -11.37
CA GLN A 116 -10.31 15.74 -12.41
C GLN A 116 -11.26 14.67 -12.98
N ALA A 117 -11.02 13.41 -12.69
CA ALA A 117 -11.80 12.30 -13.22
C ALA A 117 -11.94 11.17 -12.21
N GLU A 118 -13.01 10.39 -12.38
CA GLU A 118 -13.17 9.14 -11.62
C GLU A 118 -12.11 8.12 -12.03
N THR A 119 -11.36 7.68 -11.03
CA THR A 119 -10.31 6.65 -11.15
C THR A 119 -10.35 5.77 -9.90
N CYS A 120 -9.54 4.70 -9.86
CA CYS A 120 -9.41 3.93 -8.63
C CYS A 120 -8.81 4.79 -7.49
N TYR A 121 -9.22 4.50 -6.28
CA TYR A 121 -8.89 5.31 -5.11
C TYR A 121 -7.38 5.57 -4.92
N PRO A 122 -6.47 4.58 -5.07
CA PRO A 122 -5.02 4.84 -4.97
C PRO A 122 -4.50 5.88 -5.97
N VAL A 123 -5.11 5.98 -7.16
CA VAL A 123 -4.73 6.96 -8.18
C VAL A 123 -5.25 8.35 -7.81
N LYS A 124 -6.45 8.46 -7.25
CA LYS A 124 -6.94 9.74 -6.71
C LYS A 124 -6.00 10.28 -5.62
N LEU A 125 -5.51 9.42 -4.73
CA LEU A 125 -4.60 9.81 -3.65
C LEU A 125 -3.27 10.40 -4.15
N ILE A 126 -2.79 10.02 -5.32
CA ILE A 126 -1.60 10.64 -5.93
C ILE A 126 -1.77 12.16 -6.06
N HIS A 127 -2.95 12.61 -6.49
CA HIS A 127 -3.23 14.03 -6.63
C HIS A 127 -3.07 14.77 -5.30
N GLY A 128 -3.57 14.20 -4.20
CA GLY A 128 -3.44 14.79 -2.88
C GLY A 128 -2.00 14.83 -2.37
N HIS A 129 -1.26 13.74 -2.51
CA HIS A 129 0.15 13.71 -2.13
C HIS A 129 0.99 14.71 -2.92
N MET A 130 0.77 14.81 -4.24
CA MET A 130 1.48 15.78 -5.06
C MET A 130 1.05 17.22 -4.79
N ALA A 131 -0.24 17.46 -4.50
CA ALA A 131 -0.75 18.78 -4.09
C ALA A 131 -0.10 19.23 -2.78
N TRP A 132 -0.08 18.35 -1.78
CA TRP A 132 0.57 18.62 -0.50
C TRP A 132 2.05 19.00 -0.70
N LEU A 133 2.81 18.23 -1.48
CA LEU A 133 4.21 18.53 -1.78
C LEU A 133 4.38 19.86 -2.53
N ALA A 134 3.47 20.19 -3.43
CA ALA A 134 3.51 21.47 -4.14
C ALA A 134 3.27 22.67 -3.21
N GLU A 135 2.52 22.49 -2.13
CA GLU A 135 2.30 23.51 -1.10
C GLU A 135 3.53 23.68 -0.19
N GLN A 136 4.38 22.66 -0.05
CA GLN A 136 5.63 22.78 0.71
C GLN A 136 6.75 23.57 0.00
N GLY A 137 6.58 23.91 -1.27
CA GLY A 137 7.52 24.78 -2.00
C GLY A 137 8.82 24.10 -2.44
N GLY A 138 8.78 22.80 -2.76
CA GLY A 138 9.94 22.08 -3.32
C GLY A 138 10.25 22.48 -4.78
N ASP A 139 11.48 22.22 -5.22
CA ASP A 139 11.90 22.49 -6.62
C ASP A 139 11.43 21.41 -7.60
N TYR A 140 11.31 20.17 -7.11
CA TYR A 140 11.01 18.99 -7.92
C TYR A 140 10.01 18.10 -7.21
N ILE A 141 9.21 17.36 -7.99
CA ILE A 141 8.45 16.21 -7.51
C ILE A 141 8.90 15.00 -8.31
N PHE A 142 9.31 13.93 -7.62
CA PHE A 142 9.72 12.67 -8.21
C PHE A 142 8.63 11.62 -8.07
N LEU A 143 8.10 11.14 -9.19
CA LEU A 143 7.20 10.01 -9.25
C LEU A 143 7.39 9.27 -10.58
N PRO A 144 7.90 8.03 -10.58
CA PRO A 144 8.11 7.28 -11.82
C PRO A 144 6.79 6.80 -12.42
N SER A 145 6.72 6.76 -13.75
CA SER A 145 5.73 5.98 -14.49
C SER A 145 6.21 4.54 -14.59
N ILE A 146 5.37 3.59 -14.21
CA ILE A 146 5.69 2.17 -14.32
C ILE A 146 5.04 1.62 -15.58
N HIS A 147 5.83 1.42 -16.62
CA HIS A 147 5.37 0.88 -17.88
C HIS A 147 5.31 -0.63 -17.82
N THR A 148 6.44 -1.28 -17.53
CA THR A 148 6.50 -2.73 -17.31
C THR A 148 7.11 -3.05 -15.95
N MET A 149 6.80 -4.24 -15.43
CA MET A 149 7.42 -4.78 -14.23
C MET A 149 7.76 -6.24 -14.50
N LYS A 150 8.94 -6.67 -14.03
CA LYS A 150 9.31 -8.07 -14.08
C LYS A 150 8.74 -8.83 -12.89
N HIS A 151 8.09 -9.94 -13.16
CA HIS A 151 7.89 -11.01 -12.18
C HIS A 151 9.04 -12.00 -12.35
N GLU A 152 9.78 -12.33 -11.31
CA GLU A 152 11.07 -13.01 -11.41
C GLU A 152 10.99 -14.39 -12.05
N THR A 153 9.91 -15.12 -11.82
CA THR A 153 9.71 -16.50 -12.30
C THR A 153 8.69 -16.60 -13.43
N SER A 154 7.89 -15.56 -13.69
CA SER A 154 6.84 -15.62 -14.71
C SER A 154 7.40 -15.76 -16.13
N ARG A 155 6.76 -16.62 -16.90
CA ARG A 155 6.99 -16.78 -18.34
C ARG A 155 5.96 -16.04 -19.19
N VAL A 156 5.06 -15.29 -18.57
CA VAL A 156 4.11 -14.43 -19.28
C VAL A 156 4.89 -13.32 -19.97
N GLU A 157 4.64 -13.16 -21.27
CA GLU A 157 5.22 -12.07 -22.05
C GLU A 157 4.52 -10.73 -21.73
N HIS A 158 5.27 -9.63 -21.80
CA HIS A 158 4.74 -8.27 -21.68
C HIS A 158 4.04 -7.98 -20.34
N ASN A 159 4.83 -7.88 -19.28
CA ASN A 159 4.34 -7.60 -17.91
C ASN A 159 4.01 -6.12 -17.71
N TYR A 160 2.92 -5.64 -18.29
CA TYR A 160 2.54 -4.23 -18.23
C TYR A 160 1.97 -3.81 -16.88
N GLY A 161 2.38 -2.64 -16.40
CA GLY A 161 1.63 -1.88 -15.41
C GLY A 161 0.25 -1.51 -15.96
N CYS A 162 -0.74 -1.30 -15.09
CA CYS A 162 -2.02 -0.79 -15.55
C CYS A 162 -1.87 0.63 -16.14
N VAL A 163 -2.81 1.03 -16.98
CA VAL A 163 -2.80 2.35 -17.66
C VAL A 163 -2.57 3.52 -16.68
N TYR A 164 -3.17 3.47 -15.51
CA TYR A 164 -2.98 4.52 -14.50
C TYR A 164 -1.57 4.52 -13.89
N MET A 165 -0.95 3.35 -13.67
CA MET A 165 0.45 3.29 -13.24
C MET A 165 1.41 3.92 -14.23
N GLN A 166 1.06 3.87 -15.51
CA GLN A 166 1.86 4.46 -16.60
C GLN A 166 1.66 5.97 -16.72
N THR A 167 0.45 6.48 -16.46
CA THR A 167 0.06 7.86 -16.83
C THR A 167 -0.21 8.78 -15.64
N ALA A 168 -0.59 8.26 -14.49
CA ALA A 168 -1.04 9.04 -13.33
C ALA A 168 -0.06 10.16 -12.89
N PRO A 169 1.28 9.97 -12.89
CA PRO A 169 2.20 11.04 -12.49
C PRO A 169 2.04 12.30 -13.38
N ARG A 170 1.90 12.10 -14.67
CA ARG A 170 1.74 13.21 -15.63
C ARG A 170 0.36 13.84 -15.57
N LEU A 171 -0.68 13.02 -15.38
CA LEU A 171 -2.04 13.51 -15.21
C LEU A 171 -2.16 14.39 -13.97
N ALA A 172 -1.63 13.92 -12.84
CA ALA A 172 -1.63 14.69 -11.60
C ALA A 172 -0.80 15.98 -11.70
N ALA A 173 0.39 15.92 -12.32
CA ALA A 173 1.22 17.11 -12.55
C ALA A 173 0.49 18.17 -13.40
N ARG A 174 -0.24 17.73 -14.43
CA ARG A 174 -1.01 18.62 -15.30
C ARG A 174 -2.21 19.22 -14.56
N ALA A 175 -2.95 18.40 -13.81
CA ALA A 175 -4.09 18.85 -13.01
C ALA A 175 -3.67 19.91 -11.97
N LEU A 176 -2.50 19.72 -11.35
CA LEU A 176 -1.93 20.65 -10.37
C LEU A 176 -1.20 21.84 -10.97
N ARG A 177 -1.03 21.89 -12.29
CA ARG A 177 -0.27 22.94 -13.01
C ARG A 177 1.11 23.16 -12.40
N LEU A 178 1.87 22.09 -12.17
CA LEU A 178 3.16 22.17 -11.47
C LEU A 178 4.14 23.11 -12.15
N GLU A 179 4.18 23.16 -13.49
CA GLU A 179 5.05 24.06 -14.26
C GLU A 179 4.76 25.53 -13.97
N GLU A 180 3.49 25.92 -13.85
CA GLU A 180 3.07 27.29 -13.51
C GLU A 180 3.47 27.68 -12.08
N ARG A 181 3.68 26.66 -11.21
CA ARG A 181 4.18 26.83 -9.84
C ARG A 181 5.71 26.79 -9.74
N GLY A 182 6.42 26.67 -10.88
CA GLY A 182 7.88 26.54 -10.92
C GLY A 182 8.40 25.18 -10.43
N ILE A 183 7.54 24.16 -10.31
CA ILE A 183 7.90 22.83 -9.84
C ILE A 183 8.07 21.90 -11.03
N THR A 184 9.23 21.25 -11.14
CA THR A 184 9.51 20.31 -12.22
C THR A 184 9.16 18.88 -11.81
N LEU A 185 8.32 18.20 -12.61
CA LEU A 185 8.07 16.77 -12.45
C LEU A 185 9.28 15.96 -12.95
N LEU A 186 9.86 15.17 -12.07
CA LEU A 186 10.87 14.15 -12.39
C LEU A 186 10.15 12.81 -12.55
N ASN A 187 9.85 12.46 -13.81
CA ASN A 187 9.03 11.30 -14.14
C ASN A 187 9.76 10.33 -15.09
N PRO A 188 10.74 9.56 -14.58
CA PRO A 188 11.34 8.51 -15.40
C PRO A 188 10.33 7.41 -15.70
N VAL A 189 10.43 6.80 -16.87
CA VAL A 189 9.63 5.64 -17.25
C VAL A 189 10.42 4.38 -16.89
N PHE A 190 9.84 3.53 -16.07
CA PHE A 190 10.43 2.26 -15.66
C PHE A 190 9.89 1.11 -16.52
N ASP A 191 10.78 0.57 -17.33
CA ASP A 191 10.58 -0.61 -18.17
C ASP A 191 11.37 -1.79 -17.60
N LEU A 192 10.90 -2.33 -16.47
CA LEU A 192 11.64 -3.34 -15.70
C LEU A 192 11.69 -4.71 -16.37
N ASP A 193 10.76 -4.98 -17.28
CA ASP A 193 10.72 -6.22 -18.07
C ASP A 193 11.90 -6.30 -19.07
N PHE A 194 12.42 -5.15 -19.47
CA PHE A 194 13.61 -5.02 -20.33
C PHE A 194 14.93 -5.04 -19.56
N GLY A 195 14.89 -5.41 -18.27
CA GLY A 195 16.06 -5.62 -17.43
C GLY A 195 16.56 -4.38 -16.69
N GLN A 196 17.63 -4.60 -15.92
CA GLN A 196 18.21 -3.55 -15.06
C GLN A 196 18.80 -2.37 -15.86
N GLU A 197 19.22 -2.62 -17.09
CA GLU A 197 19.79 -1.58 -17.97
C GLU A 197 18.74 -0.52 -18.38
N ALA A 198 17.50 -0.93 -18.60
CA ALA A 198 16.41 -0.01 -18.93
C ALA A 198 16.12 0.94 -17.75
N MET A 199 16.04 0.42 -16.53
CA MET A 199 15.88 1.23 -15.33
C MET A 199 17.08 2.16 -15.10
N ALA A 200 18.30 1.64 -15.26
CA ALA A 200 19.51 2.44 -15.16
C ALA A 200 19.53 3.59 -16.19
N SER A 201 19.14 3.30 -17.43
CA SER A 201 19.03 4.31 -18.49
C SER A 201 18.01 5.40 -18.15
N ALA A 202 16.83 5.02 -17.62
CA ALA A 202 15.81 5.98 -17.18
C ALA A 202 16.32 6.91 -16.07
N MET A 203 17.01 6.37 -15.08
CA MET A 203 17.59 7.14 -13.98
C MET A 203 18.79 8.00 -14.41
N LEU A 204 19.62 7.53 -15.32
CA LEU A 204 20.68 8.33 -15.93
C LEU A 204 20.12 9.47 -16.79
N GLY A 205 19.00 9.25 -17.47
CA GLY A 205 18.24 10.28 -18.18
C GLY A 205 17.74 11.37 -17.22
N LEU A 206 17.28 10.98 -16.03
CA LEU A 206 16.91 11.89 -14.97
C LEU A 206 18.11 12.73 -14.48
N GLY A 207 19.27 12.09 -14.27
CA GLY A 207 20.51 12.81 -13.94
C GLY A 207 20.85 13.87 -14.98
N LYS A 208 20.71 13.56 -16.29
CA LYS A 208 20.90 14.55 -17.37
C LYS A 208 19.91 15.72 -17.26
N GLN A 209 18.65 15.45 -16.94
CA GLN A 209 17.61 16.48 -16.74
C GLN A 209 17.97 17.41 -15.55
N LEU A 210 18.63 16.88 -14.53
CA LEU A 210 19.13 17.62 -13.37
C LEU A 210 20.48 18.31 -13.62
N GLY A 211 21.07 18.17 -14.81
CA GLY A 211 22.40 18.72 -15.14
C GLY A 211 23.56 17.95 -14.50
N ILE A 212 23.35 16.68 -14.09
CA ILE A 212 24.35 15.87 -13.40
C ILE A 212 25.01 14.90 -14.38
N PRO A 213 26.34 14.85 -14.45
CA PRO A 213 27.07 13.91 -15.32
C PRO A 213 26.78 12.45 -14.97
N LYS A 214 26.70 11.57 -15.97
CA LYS A 214 26.44 10.13 -15.79
C LYS A 214 27.37 9.46 -14.79
N VAL A 215 28.65 9.83 -14.80
CA VAL A 215 29.67 9.27 -13.91
C VAL A 215 29.34 9.50 -12.42
N ARG A 216 28.65 10.59 -12.09
CA ARG A 216 28.20 10.88 -10.73
C ARG A 216 26.90 10.14 -10.35
N CYS A 217 26.02 9.90 -11.33
CA CYS A 217 24.75 9.24 -11.08
C CYS A 217 24.89 7.72 -10.90
N LEU A 218 25.87 7.09 -11.53
CA LEU A 218 25.99 5.62 -11.56
C LEU A 218 26.21 4.97 -10.20
N PRO A 219 27.15 5.43 -9.34
CA PRO A 219 27.32 4.88 -7.99
C PRO A 219 26.06 5.01 -7.14
N ASP A 220 25.35 6.13 -7.26
CA ASP A 220 24.15 6.45 -6.49
C ASP A 220 22.97 5.59 -6.91
N LEU A 221 22.87 5.29 -8.20
CA LEU A 221 21.91 4.34 -8.74
C LEU A 221 22.15 2.92 -8.21
N MET A 222 23.40 2.48 -8.19
CA MET A 222 23.77 1.16 -7.63
C MET A 222 23.45 1.08 -6.14
N SER A 223 23.76 2.12 -5.38
CA SER A 223 23.42 2.24 -3.95
C SER A 223 21.89 2.16 -3.75
N GLY A 224 21.13 2.88 -4.55
CA GLY A 224 19.66 2.85 -4.51
C GLY A 224 19.08 1.46 -4.81
N ALA A 225 19.55 0.80 -5.86
CA ALA A 225 19.13 -0.56 -6.20
C ALA A 225 19.46 -1.55 -5.06
N GLN A 226 20.63 -1.42 -4.44
CA GLN A 226 21.01 -2.23 -3.28
C GLN A 226 20.11 -1.97 -2.06
N ALA A 227 19.70 -0.73 -1.84
CA ALA A 227 18.77 -0.38 -0.75
C ALA A 227 17.42 -1.08 -0.90
N VAL A 228 16.85 -1.09 -2.10
CA VAL A 228 15.59 -1.83 -2.39
C VAL A 228 15.76 -3.34 -2.14
N ARG A 229 16.86 -3.94 -2.65
CA ARG A 229 17.12 -5.37 -2.44
C ARG A 229 17.25 -5.72 -0.95
N ARG A 230 17.97 -4.91 -0.18
CA ARG A 230 18.12 -5.11 1.27
C ARG A 230 16.78 -5.04 1.97
N HIS A 231 15.96 -4.05 1.65
CA HIS A 231 14.60 -3.92 2.19
C HIS A 231 13.76 -5.17 1.90
N THR A 232 13.67 -5.58 0.63
CA THR A 232 12.89 -6.76 0.22
C THR A 232 13.36 -8.02 0.96
N ALA A 233 14.68 -8.29 0.95
CA ALA A 233 15.25 -9.46 1.63
C ALA A 233 15.00 -9.45 3.15
N ALA A 234 15.02 -8.27 3.79
CA ALA A 234 14.75 -8.13 5.22
C ALA A 234 13.28 -8.43 5.55
N VAL A 235 12.33 -7.94 4.73
CA VAL A 235 10.90 -8.20 4.90
C VAL A 235 10.58 -9.68 4.68
N GLU A 236 11.11 -10.29 3.61
CA GLU A 236 10.94 -11.73 3.36
C GLU A 236 11.54 -12.60 4.45
N LYS A 237 12.73 -12.21 4.97
CA LYS A 237 13.33 -12.92 6.11
C LYS A 237 12.43 -12.89 7.34
N GLN A 238 11.84 -11.73 7.64
CA GLN A 238 10.87 -11.63 8.74
C GLN A 238 9.69 -12.57 8.53
N GLY A 239 9.15 -12.65 7.32
CA GLY A 239 8.07 -13.57 6.97
C GLY A 239 8.45 -15.02 7.22
N ARG A 240 9.61 -15.45 6.70
CA ARG A 240 10.12 -16.81 6.93
C ARG A 240 10.31 -17.15 8.41
N ASP A 241 10.89 -16.22 9.17
CA ASP A 241 11.13 -16.43 10.61
C ASP A 241 9.79 -16.58 11.36
N LEU A 242 8.78 -15.79 11.01
CA LEU A 242 7.46 -15.88 11.64
C LEU A 242 6.70 -17.16 11.23
N LEU A 243 6.75 -17.54 9.96
CA LEU A 243 6.15 -18.79 9.47
C LEU A 243 6.76 -20.01 10.16
N ALA A 244 8.08 -20.03 10.33
CA ALA A 244 8.79 -21.11 11.03
C ALA A 244 8.43 -21.22 12.53
N SER A 245 7.88 -20.16 13.13
CA SER A 245 7.45 -20.13 14.53
C SER A 245 6.01 -20.58 14.77
N LEU A 246 5.26 -20.94 13.70
CA LEU A 246 3.87 -21.39 13.83
C LEU A 246 3.76 -22.77 14.46
N GLY A 247 2.91 -22.85 15.46
CA GLY A 247 2.43 -24.13 15.98
C GLY A 247 1.35 -24.74 15.07
N PRO A 248 1.03 -26.03 15.24
CA PRO A 248 0.07 -26.74 14.38
C PRO A 248 -1.36 -26.15 14.44
N GLU A 249 -1.74 -25.57 15.56
CA GLU A 249 -3.07 -24.99 15.77
C GLU A 249 -3.12 -23.47 15.57
N ASP A 250 -1.98 -22.83 15.31
CA ASP A 250 -1.93 -21.38 15.09
C ASP A 250 -2.69 -21.02 13.82
N LYS A 251 -3.43 -19.92 13.88
CA LYS A 251 -4.08 -19.29 12.71
C LYS A 251 -3.47 -17.93 12.47
N MET A 252 -2.93 -17.74 11.28
CA MET A 252 -2.27 -16.51 10.89
C MET A 252 -3.00 -15.87 9.72
N LEU A 253 -3.20 -14.56 9.78
CA LEU A 253 -3.85 -13.80 8.72
C LEU A 253 -2.82 -13.21 7.79
N VAL A 254 -3.08 -13.32 6.49
CA VAL A 254 -2.22 -12.78 5.44
C VAL A 254 -2.97 -11.68 4.69
N LEU A 255 -2.50 -10.45 4.84
CA LEU A 255 -3.03 -9.32 4.07
C LEU A 255 -2.50 -9.41 2.64
N ILE A 256 -3.39 -9.61 1.69
CA ILE A 256 -3.07 -9.73 0.27
C ILE A 256 -3.63 -8.53 -0.48
N THR A 257 -2.76 -7.70 -1.01
CA THR A 257 -3.06 -6.55 -1.86
C THR A 257 -1.75 -6.03 -2.46
N ARG A 258 -1.79 -4.93 -3.18
CA ARG A 258 -0.58 -4.29 -3.71
C ARG A 258 0.25 -3.62 -2.61
N ASN A 259 1.55 -3.43 -2.85
CA ASN A 259 2.49 -2.87 -1.87
C ASN A 259 1.99 -1.61 -1.15
N TYR A 260 1.37 -0.68 -1.86
CA TYR A 260 0.82 0.53 -1.25
C TYR A 260 -0.35 0.23 -0.30
N GLY A 261 -1.23 -0.72 -0.65
CA GLY A 261 -2.31 -1.17 0.23
C GLY A 261 -1.81 -1.96 1.46
N LEU A 262 -0.59 -2.48 1.45
CA LEU A 262 -0.03 -3.17 2.62
C LEU A 262 0.41 -2.20 3.72
N SER A 263 0.85 -1.00 3.36
CA SER A 263 1.49 -0.06 4.29
C SER A 263 0.75 1.27 4.46
N ASP A 264 -0.13 1.65 3.54
CA ASP A 264 -0.91 2.88 3.66
C ASP A 264 -2.11 2.67 4.60
N PRO A 265 -2.26 3.48 5.67
CA PRO A 265 -3.28 3.28 6.70
C PRO A 265 -4.70 3.49 6.19
N VAL A 266 -4.90 4.28 5.16
CA VAL A 266 -6.22 4.52 4.55
C VAL A 266 -6.56 3.39 3.58
N LEU A 267 -5.62 2.99 2.73
CA LEU A 267 -5.85 1.92 1.76
C LEU A 267 -5.96 0.52 2.40
N ASN A 268 -5.44 0.31 3.60
CA ASN A 268 -5.69 -0.91 4.37
C ASN A 268 -6.75 -0.75 5.46
N MET A 269 -7.38 0.43 5.57
CA MET A 269 -8.47 0.74 6.51
C MET A 269 -8.12 0.42 7.98
N GLY A 270 -6.83 0.43 8.35
CA GLY A 270 -6.37 0.04 9.68
C GLY A 270 -6.58 -1.44 10.03
N ILE A 271 -6.98 -2.27 9.06
CA ILE A 271 -7.26 -3.71 9.26
C ILE A 271 -6.11 -4.45 9.93
N PRO A 272 -4.83 -4.28 9.52
CA PRO A 272 -3.74 -4.97 10.19
C PRO A 272 -3.68 -4.71 11.69
N ARG A 273 -3.85 -3.44 12.09
CA ARG A 273 -3.85 -3.06 13.49
C ARG A 273 -5.02 -3.69 14.25
N LEU A 274 -6.21 -3.65 13.66
CA LEU A 274 -7.41 -4.25 14.24
C LEU A 274 -7.22 -5.75 14.51
N LEU A 275 -6.65 -6.49 13.55
CA LEU A 275 -6.38 -7.92 13.67
C LEU A 275 -5.33 -8.21 14.75
N LEU A 276 -4.25 -7.42 14.80
CA LEU A 276 -3.19 -7.54 15.80
C LEU A 276 -3.71 -7.28 17.22
N GLU A 277 -4.55 -6.26 17.41
CA GLU A 277 -5.16 -5.92 18.70
C GLU A 277 -6.11 -7.03 19.20
N ARG A 278 -6.66 -7.86 18.30
CA ARG A 278 -7.44 -9.06 18.61
C ARG A 278 -6.57 -10.31 18.86
N GLY A 279 -5.25 -10.16 18.87
CA GLY A 279 -4.31 -11.23 19.17
C GLY A 279 -3.91 -12.11 17.99
N TYR A 280 -4.39 -11.81 16.77
CA TYR A 280 -3.96 -12.57 15.60
C TYR A 280 -2.57 -12.14 15.15
N LYS A 281 -1.77 -13.11 14.68
CA LYS A 281 -0.53 -12.83 13.96
C LYS A 281 -0.88 -12.41 12.52
N VAL A 282 -0.24 -11.37 12.00
CA VAL A 282 -0.52 -10.82 10.66
C VAL A 282 0.75 -10.79 9.82
N LEU A 283 0.72 -11.42 8.68
CA LEU A 283 1.68 -11.26 7.59
C LEU A 283 1.09 -10.39 6.48
N THR A 284 1.93 -9.92 5.61
CA THR A 284 1.52 -9.31 4.34
C THR A 284 2.03 -10.12 3.16
N LEU A 285 1.50 -9.88 1.98
CA LEU A 285 1.97 -10.50 0.74
C LEU A 285 3.49 -10.35 0.55
N SER A 286 4.07 -9.22 0.96
CA SER A 286 5.52 -8.98 0.87
C SER A 286 6.38 -9.86 1.78
N HIS A 287 5.79 -10.51 2.79
CA HIS A 287 6.47 -11.46 3.66
C HIS A 287 6.51 -12.89 3.08
N LEU A 288 5.68 -13.17 2.07
CA LEU A 288 5.59 -14.48 1.46
C LEU A 288 6.57 -14.61 0.28
N PRO A 289 7.10 -15.82 -0.01
CA PRO A 289 7.92 -16.06 -1.20
C PRO A 289 7.03 -16.17 -2.46
N ALA A 290 6.11 -15.22 -2.65
CA ALA A 290 5.13 -15.23 -3.73
C ALA A 290 5.75 -15.00 -5.11
N HIS A 291 6.97 -14.44 -5.17
CA HIS A 291 7.73 -14.29 -6.41
C HIS A 291 8.31 -15.60 -6.94
N ASP A 292 8.35 -16.65 -6.14
CA ASP A 292 8.92 -17.95 -6.50
C ASP A 292 7.94 -18.85 -7.27
N LEU A 293 6.68 -18.41 -7.45
CA LEU A 293 5.66 -19.16 -8.16
C LEU A 293 5.46 -18.66 -9.59
N ASP A 294 5.64 -19.55 -10.56
CA ASP A 294 5.23 -19.30 -11.95
C ASP A 294 3.78 -19.74 -12.16
N LEU A 295 2.91 -18.81 -12.42
CA LEU A 295 1.48 -19.05 -12.71
C LEU A 295 1.16 -19.00 -14.20
N SER A 296 2.16 -18.92 -15.08
CA SER A 296 1.94 -18.75 -16.53
C SER A 296 1.22 -19.94 -17.18
N ALA A 297 1.32 -21.15 -16.60
CA ALA A 297 0.58 -22.31 -17.06
C ALA A 297 -0.92 -22.23 -16.73
N ASP A 298 -1.25 -21.74 -15.53
CA ASP A 298 -2.64 -21.63 -15.05
C ASP A 298 -3.31 -20.37 -15.60
N HIS A 299 -2.53 -19.27 -15.72
CA HIS A 299 -3.01 -17.95 -16.11
C HIS A 299 -2.14 -17.31 -17.22
N PRO A 300 -2.08 -17.90 -18.43
CA PRO A 300 -1.16 -17.47 -19.49
C PRO A 300 -1.38 -16.04 -20.00
N ASN A 301 -2.59 -15.50 -19.82
CA ASN A 301 -2.96 -14.16 -20.26
C ASN A 301 -2.92 -13.11 -19.12
N LEU A 302 -2.46 -13.48 -17.94
CA LEU A 302 -2.38 -12.58 -16.81
C LEU A 302 -1.07 -11.75 -16.88
N TYR A 303 -1.06 -10.73 -17.67
CA TYR A 303 0.12 -9.87 -17.91
C TYR A 303 0.33 -8.78 -16.85
N TRP A 304 -0.55 -8.63 -15.84
CA TRP A 304 -0.33 -7.71 -14.73
C TRP A 304 0.58 -8.33 -13.67
N PRO A 305 1.81 -7.83 -13.46
CA PRO A 305 2.75 -8.42 -12.49
C PRO A 305 2.22 -8.43 -11.05
N PHE A 306 1.48 -7.37 -10.67
CA PHE A 306 0.80 -7.34 -9.38
C PHE A 306 -0.28 -8.41 -9.28
N GLY A 307 -1.00 -8.67 -10.37
CA GLY A 307 -1.98 -9.73 -10.43
C GLY A 307 -1.34 -11.09 -10.22
N GLN A 308 -0.24 -11.36 -10.91
CA GLN A 308 0.53 -12.59 -10.74
C GLN A 308 1.00 -12.75 -9.29
N HIS A 309 1.55 -11.69 -8.67
CA HIS A 309 2.01 -11.72 -7.28
C HIS A 309 0.85 -11.95 -6.29
N ILE A 310 -0.30 -11.32 -6.50
CA ILE A 310 -1.51 -11.52 -5.69
C ILE A 310 -2.01 -12.96 -5.78
N LEU A 311 -2.10 -13.52 -6.99
CA LEU A 311 -2.56 -14.91 -7.17
C LEU A 311 -1.54 -15.93 -6.67
N SER A 312 -0.23 -15.65 -6.80
CA SER A 312 0.82 -16.47 -6.17
C SER A 312 0.65 -16.50 -4.65
N GLY A 313 0.36 -15.35 -4.04
CA GLY A 313 0.04 -15.26 -2.62
C GLY A 313 -1.21 -16.06 -2.24
N ALA A 314 -2.28 -15.96 -3.06
CA ALA A 314 -3.50 -16.75 -2.86
C ALA A 314 -3.20 -18.25 -2.89
N LYS A 315 -2.46 -18.71 -3.89
CA LYS A 315 -2.07 -20.12 -4.04
C LYS A 315 -1.25 -20.63 -2.85
N LEU A 316 -0.27 -19.84 -2.38
CA LEU A 316 0.50 -20.18 -1.17
C LEU A 316 -0.40 -20.29 0.06
N VAL A 317 -1.29 -19.32 0.27
CA VAL A 317 -2.22 -19.34 1.41
C VAL A 317 -3.20 -20.50 1.29
N ALA A 318 -3.72 -20.79 0.11
CA ALA A 318 -4.65 -21.90 -0.10
C ALA A 318 -4.07 -23.25 0.30
N HIS A 319 -2.78 -23.47 0.03
CA HIS A 319 -2.10 -24.74 0.33
C HIS A 319 -1.47 -24.82 1.73
N HIS A 320 -1.40 -23.71 2.47
CA HIS A 320 -0.80 -23.72 3.82
C HIS A 320 -1.89 -23.85 4.89
N PRO A 321 -1.86 -24.88 5.78
CA PRO A 321 -2.95 -25.17 6.71
C PRO A 321 -3.28 -23.99 7.64
N ASN A 322 -2.28 -23.28 8.12
CA ASN A 322 -2.40 -22.24 9.15
C ASN A 322 -2.65 -20.82 8.60
N LEU A 323 -2.57 -20.59 7.27
CA LEU A 323 -2.69 -19.26 6.69
C LEU A 323 -4.11 -18.99 6.18
N TYR A 324 -4.63 -17.78 6.41
CA TYR A 324 -5.94 -17.34 5.94
C TYR A 324 -5.83 -15.95 5.34
N ALA A 325 -6.38 -15.77 4.14
CA ALA A 325 -6.25 -14.51 3.41
C ALA A 325 -7.26 -13.45 3.86
N VAL A 326 -6.75 -12.21 3.99
CA VAL A 326 -7.55 -10.98 3.97
C VAL A 326 -7.17 -10.26 2.68
N TYR A 327 -8.02 -10.38 1.68
CA TYR A 327 -7.82 -9.84 0.34
C TYR A 327 -8.45 -8.46 0.22
N LEU A 328 -7.63 -7.43 -0.06
CA LEU A 328 -8.10 -6.08 -0.26
C LEU A 328 -8.00 -5.69 -1.73
N THR A 329 -9.10 -5.20 -2.27
CA THR A 329 -9.20 -4.65 -3.62
C THR A 329 -9.60 -3.18 -3.58
N ASN A 330 -9.44 -2.47 -4.68
CA ASN A 330 -9.82 -1.07 -4.75
C ASN A 330 -10.99 -0.90 -5.72
N HIS A 331 -12.02 -0.21 -5.29
CA HIS A 331 -13.15 0.13 -6.14
C HIS A 331 -12.69 0.91 -7.38
N GLY A 332 -13.34 0.67 -8.51
CA GLY A 332 -12.96 1.29 -9.78
C GLY A 332 -11.64 0.80 -10.38
N CYS A 333 -11.02 -0.26 -9.81
CA CYS A 333 -9.81 -0.85 -10.33
C CYS A 333 -10.13 -1.99 -11.31
N GLY A 334 -9.91 -1.78 -12.61
CA GLY A 334 -10.14 -2.80 -13.65
C GLY A 334 -9.39 -4.11 -13.38
N PRO A 335 -8.07 -4.10 -13.14
CA PRO A 335 -7.36 -5.32 -12.76
C PRO A 335 -7.95 -6.05 -11.55
N ASP A 336 -8.34 -5.34 -10.47
CA ASP A 336 -8.90 -5.99 -9.27
C ASP A 336 -10.24 -6.68 -9.55
N THR A 337 -11.06 -6.11 -10.44
CA THR A 337 -12.32 -6.74 -10.86
C THR A 337 -12.07 -8.13 -11.46
N THR A 338 -11.09 -8.24 -12.36
CA THR A 338 -10.69 -9.53 -12.95
C THR A 338 -10.04 -10.45 -11.93
N LEU A 339 -9.13 -9.93 -11.13
CA LEU A 339 -8.38 -10.69 -10.13
C LEU A 339 -9.26 -11.27 -9.03
N SER A 340 -10.36 -10.62 -8.67
CA SER A 340 -11.28 -11.12 -7.63
C SER A 340 -11.87 -12.48 -7.98
N TYR A 341 -12.20 -12.69 -9.26
CA TYR A 341 -12.67 -13.99 -9.74
C TYR A 341 -11.56 -15.05 -9.70
N LEU A 342 -10.37 -14.71 -10.24
CA LEU A 342 -9.23 -15.64 -10.26
C LEU A 342 -8.73 -15.97 -8.85
N PHE A 343 -8.72 -14.98 -7.95
CA PHE A 343 -8.39 -15.17 -6.54
C PHE A 343 -9.30 -16.19 -5.86
N ARG A 344 -10.61 -16.09 -6.13
CA ARG A 344 -11.58 -17.06 -5.62
C ARG A 344 -11.30 -18.47 -6.14
N GLN A 345 -10.90 -18.61 -7.41
CA GLN A 345 -10.54 -19.92 -7.98
C GLN A 345 -9.29 -20.49 -7.28
N GLU A 346 -8.25 -19.70 -7.07
CA GLU A 346 -7.03 -20.15 -6.38
C GLU A 346 -7.29 -20.53 -4.92
N MET A 347 -8.17 -19.81 -4.22
CA MET A 347 -8.53 -20.11 -2.83
C MET A 347 -9.38 -21.38 -2.69
N GLY A 348 -10.12 -21.78 -3.74
CA GLY A 348 -10.99 -22.96 -3.72
C GLY A 348 -11.97 -22.94 -2.54
N GLU A 349 -11.95 -24.02 -1.73
CA GLU A 349 -12.81 -24.17 -0.55
C GLU A 349 -12.25 -23.49 0.71
N LYS A 350 -11.04 -22.95 0.65
CA LYS A 350 -10.43 -22.30 1.80
C LYS A 350 -11.07 -20.94 2.08
N PRO A 351 -11.54 -20.69 3.32
CA PRO A 351 -12.17 -19.43 3.65
C PRO A 351 -11.17 -18.27 3.60
N TYR A 352 -11.63 -17.16 3.08
CA TYR A 352 -10.90 -15.89 3.06
C TYR A 352 -11.85 -14.71 3.20
N LEU A 353 -11.36 -13.58 3.65
CA LEU A 353 -12.11 -12.34 3.70
C LEU A 353 -11.72 -11.47 2.51
N HIS A 354 -12.72 -11.02 1.73
CA HIS A 354 -12.53 -10.06 0.66
C HIS A 354 -13.19 -8.73 1.03
N ILE A 355 -12.42 -7.65 1.01
CA ILE A 355 -12.90 -6.28 1.27
C ILE A 355 -12.49 -5.38 0.11
N GLU A 356 -13.46 -4.69 -0.45
CA GLU A 356 -13.26 -3.65 -1.45
C GLU A 356 -13.15 -2.29 -0.76
N VAL A 357 -12.09 -1.55 -1.09
CA VAL A 357 -11.76 -0.25 -0.49
C VAL A 357 -12.14 0.86 -1.47
N ASP A 358 -12.87 1.84 -0.98
CA ASP A 358 -13.14 3.09 -1.67
C ASP A 358 -13.05 4.28 -0.70
N GLU A 359 -13.28 5.47 -1.18
CA GLU A 359 -13.31 6.69 -0.39
C GLU A 359 -14.56 6.85 0.50
N HIS A 360 -15.54 5.96 0.34
CA HIS A 360 -16.83 5.99 1.04
C HIS A 360 -17.02 4.81 1.99
N PHE A 361 -15.94 4.04 2.25
CA PHE A 361 -16.06 2.87 3.10
C PHE A 361 -16.56 3.21 4.51
N SER A 362 -17.35 2.30 5.08
CA SER A 362 -17.82 2.41 6.45
C SER A 362 -16.90 1.63 7.39
N PRO A 363 -16.19 2.27 8.34
CA PRO A 363 -15.37 1.57 9.31
C PRO A 363 -16.15 0.50 10.09
N VAL A 364 -17.40 0.79 10.46
CA VAL A 364 -18.28 -0.16 11.18
C VAL A 364 -18.57 -1.40 10.32
N GLY A 365 -18.89 -1.19 9.04
CA GLY A 365 -19.14 -2.30 8.10
C GLY A 365 -17.90 -3.19 7.91
N VAL A 366 -16.70 -2.60 7.88
CA VAL A 366 -15.44 -3.34 7.79
C VAL A 366 -15.22 -4.16 9.07
N ILE A 367 -15.37 -3.54 10.25
CA ILE A 367 -15.22 -4.22 11.54
C ILE A 367 -16.17 -5.41 11.65
N THR A 368 -17.45 -5.22 11.34
CA THR A 368 -18.45 -6.30 11.42
C THR A 368 -18.09 -7.49 10.51
N ARG A 369 -17.60 -7.24 9.29
CA ARG A 369 -17.16 -8.30 8.37
C ARG A 369 -15.92 -9.03 8.89
N ILE A 370 -14.97 -8.31 9.48
CA ILE A 370 -13.79 -8.90 10.09
C ILE A 370 -14.21 -9.79 11.26
N GLU A 371 -15.04 -9.31 12.19
CA GLU A 371 -15.51 -10.09 13.34
C GLU A 371 -16.22 -11.38 12.90
N ALA A 372 -17.12 -11.28 11.94
CA ALA A 372 -17.81 -12.45 11.40
C ALA A 372 -16.84 -13.45 10.78
N PHE A 373 -15.82 -12.97 10.07
CA PHE A 373 -14.79 -13.83 9.49
C PHE A 373 -13.95 -14.51 10.57
N LEU A 374 -13.47 -13.77 11.59
CA LEU A 374 -12.70 -14.33 12.70
C LEU A 374 -13.49 -15.38 13.46
N GLN A 375 -14.75 -15.11 13.79
CA GLN A 375 -15.65 -16.08 14.44
C GLN A 375 -15.83 -17.35 13.60
N SER A 376 -15.91 -17.20 12.26
CA SER A 376 -15.98 -18.35 11.37
C SER A 376 -14.71 -19.19 11.37
N LEU A 377 -13.55 -18.59 11.61
CA LEU A 377 -12.28 -19.30 11.72
C LEU A 377 -12.13 -20.04 13.06
N GLU A 378 -12.61 -19.45 14.16
CA GLU A 378 -12.54 -20.06 15.50
C GLU A 378 -13.31 -21.41 15.55
N SER A 379 -14.44 -21.47 14.86
CA SER A 379 -15.27 -22.68 14.79
C SER A 379 -14.70 -23.79 13.90
N ARG A 380 -13.62 -23.53 13.15
CA ARG A 380 -13.02 -24.51 12.22
C ARG A 380 -11.70 -25.05 12.74
N PRO A 381 -11.48 -26.38 12.71
CA PRO A 381 -10.17 -26.95 12.97
C PRO A 381 -9.18 -26.51 11.86
N VAL A 382 -7.90 -26.41 12.21
CA VAL A 382 -6.82 -26.29 11.21
C VAL A 382 -6.82 -27.61 10.42
N ARG A 383 -7.07 -27.52 9.12
CA ARG A 383 -7.05 -28.72 8.26
C ARG A 383 -5.59 -29.03 7.89
N PRO A 384 -5.18 -30.29 8.01
CA PRO A 384 -3.83 -30.72 7.63
C PRO A 384 -3.54 -30.52 6.15
#